data_05aa117098a2857feac085346c93c408
#
_entry.id   05aa117098a2857feac085346c93c408
#
_cell.length_a   1.000
_cell.length_b   1.000
_cell.length_c   1.000
_cell.angle_alpha   90.00
_cell.angle_beta   90.00
_cell.angle_gamma   90.00
#
_symmetry.space_group_name_H-M   'P 1'
#
loop_
_entity.id
_entity.type
_entity.pdbx_description
1 polymer ?
#
loop_
_entity_poly.entity_id
_entity_poly.type
_entity_poly.pdbx_seq_one_letter_code
_entity_poly.pdbx_strand_id
1 'polypeptide(L)'
;FFSLFFSYNLIFLRKKNINFFYEDLHLLIYLVVVVTIFFLFFSYNYDFFINLFAIISSMTNIGFSLSPGQENLNFIYLILVIIGGSFFSTSSGLRFIKIYSLFKFSLNQILSFSRPKNVFMNKLIFTKINFNLDEINKYFLTIIIFILSLLILTSLLSLSGMIFVNSFKLSILTLMNTVNSSIYGLEEFDFYNLQLFSKYCLIF
;
A
#
# COMPACT_ATOMS: atom_id res chain seq x y z
N PHE A 1 -1.12 -8.50 6.76
CA PHE A 1 -0.05 -7.55 6.40
C PHE A 1 1.33 -8.23 6.44
N PHE A 2 1.71 -8.84 7.55
CA PHE A 2 2.92 -9.65 7.66
C PHE A 2 2.75 -11.04 7.05
N SER A 3 3.85 -11.69 6.68
CA SER A 3 3.79 -13.05 6.15
C SER A 3 3.39 -14.06 7.24
N LEU A 4 2.76 -15.16 6.84
CA LEU A 4 2.48 -16.28 7.76
C LEU A 4 3.77 -16.85 8.36
N PHE A 5 4.89 -16.76 7.64
CA PHE A 5 6.21 -17.22 8.11
C PHE A 5 6.80 -16.33 9.21
N PHE A 6 6.36 -15.07 9.33
CA PHE A 6 6.80 -14.19 10.39
C PHE A 6 6.39 -14.71 11.77
N SER A 7 5.12 -15.05 11.94
CA SER A 7 4.62 -15.64 13.17
C SER A 7 5.29 -16.99 13.47
N TYR A 8 5.48 -17.81 12.44
CA TYR A 8 6.20 -19.08 12.57
C TYR A 8 7.65 -18.88 13.02
N ASN A 9 8.37 -17.92 12.44
CA ASN A 9 9.75 -17.62 12.81
C ASN A 9 9.87 -16.99 14.20
N LEU A 10 8.89 -16.20 14.63
CA LEU A 10 8.85 -15.68 16.02
C LEU A 10 8.69 -16.81 17.07
N ILE A 11 7.86 -17.80 16.75
CA ILE A 11 7.59 -18.93 17.69
C ILE A 11 8.76 -19.92 17.65
N PHE A 12 9.32 -20.19 16.48
CA PHE A 12 10.36 -21.18 16.26
C PHE A 12 11.72 -20.56 15.93
N LEU A 13 12.23 -19.67 16.77
CA LEU A 13 13.51 -18.94 16.64
C LEU A 13 14.75 -19.78 16.24
N ARG A 14 14.60 -21.08 16.02
CA ARG A 14 15.69 -22.04 15.78
C ARG A 14 16.06 -22.30 14.30
N LYS A 15 15.27 -21.89 13.30
CA LYS A 15 15.60 -22.16 11.89
C LYS A 15 15.77 -20.87 11.09
N LYS A 16 17.03 -20.61 10.75
CA LYS A 16 17.52 -19.47 9.95
C LYS A 16 17.11 -19.53 8.48
N ASN A 17 15.83 -19.40 8.13
CA ASN A 17 15.45 -19.02 6.78
C ASN A 17 15.34 -17.49 6.69
N ILE A 18 16.51 -16.90 6.57
CA ILE A 18 16.79 -15.48 6.75
C ILE A 18 16.09 -14.60 5.69
N ASN A 19 15.82 -15.11 4.49
CA ASN A 19 15.33 -14.27 3.38
C ASN A 19 13.89 -13.74 3.58
N PHE A 20 12.99 -14.54 4.13
CA PHE A 20 11.60 -14.12 4.40
C PHE A 20 11.48 -13.19 5.61
N PHE A 21 12.37 -13.33 6.57
CA PHE A 21 12.40 -12.48 7.77
C PHE A 21 12.74 -11.03 7.45
N TYR A 22 13.56 -10.78 6.43
CA TYR A 22 13.97 -9.42 6.07
C TYR A 22 12.84 -8.58 5.48
N GLU A 23 11.94 -9.17 4.68
CA GLU A 23 10.78 -8.46 4.15
C GLU A 23 9.87 -7.99 5.29
N ASP A 24 9.53 -8.89 6.22
CA ASP A 24 8.67 -8.59 7.36
C ASP A 24 9.32 -7.55 8.31
N LEU A 25 10.64 -7.57 8.46
CA LEU A 25 11.37 -6.58 9.25
C LEU A 25 11.26 -5.18 8.62
N HIS A 26 11.40 -5.06 7.30
CA HIS A 26 11.22 -3.78 6.60
C HIS A 26 9.77 -3.28 6.71
N LEU A 27 8.78 -4.18 6.64
CA LEU A 27 7.38 -3.84 6.85
C LEU A 27 7.11 -3.36 8.28
N LEU A 28 7.73 -3.97 9.28
CA LEU A 28 7.64 -3.52 10.67
C LEU A 28 8.21 -2.12 10.84
N ILE A 29 9.39 -1.86 10.27
CA ILE A 29 9.99 -0.51 10.27
C ILE A 29 9.06 0.48 9.58
N TYR A 30 8.50 0.13 8.42
CA TYR A 30 7.55 0.97 7.69
C TYR A 30 6.33 1.30 8.55
N LEU A 31 5.71 0.31 9.20
CA LEU A 31 4.57 0.50 10.09
C LEU A 31 4.93 1.45 11.24
N VAL A 32 6.07 1.22 11.92
CA VAL A 32 6.52 2.08 13.02
C VAL A 32 6.73 3.51 12.53
N VAL A 33 7.37 3.71 11.37
CA VAL A 33 7.59 5.05 10.80
C VAL A 33 6.27 5.74 10.47
N VAL A 34 5.31 5.05 9.85
CA VAL A 34 4.00 5.62 9.53
C VAL A 34 3.26 6.03 10.82
N VAL A 35 3.21 5.14 11.81
CA VAL A 35 2.56 5.43 13.10
C VAL A 35 3.23 6.61 13.82
N THR A 36 4.56 6.68 13.83
CA THR A 36 5.27 7.79 14.46
C THR A 36 5.04 9.12 13.74
N ILE A 37 5.04 9.13 12.40
CA ILE A 37 4.71 10.33 11.62
C ILE A 37 3.30 10.79 11.95
N PHE A 38 2.32 9.88 11.94
CA PHE A 38 0.95 10.23 12.29
C PHE A 38 0.83 10.76 13.72
N PHE A 39 1.50 10.14 14.66
CA PHE A 39 1.52 10.61 16.05
C PHE A 39 2.08 12.03 16.16
N LEU A 40 3.19 12.33 15.51
CA LEU A 40 3.83 13.64 15.59
C LEU A 40 2.99 14.77 14.95
N PHE A 41 2.32 14.49 13.82
CA PHE A 41 1.62 15.52 13.07
C PHE A 41 0.12 15.65 13.42
N PHE A 42 -0.52 14.57 13.88
CA PHE A 42 -1.98 14.52 14.00
C PHE A 42 -2.51 14.19 15.40
N SER A 43 -1.65 13.95 16.41
CA SER A 43 -2.09 13.56 17.76
C SER A 43 -2.77 14.68 18.53
N TYR A 44 -2.58 15.93 18.12
CA TYR A 44 -3.06 17.09 18.90
C TYR A 44 -4.60 17.24 18.88
N ASN A 45 -5.28 16.73 17.86
CA ASN A 45 -6.71 16.99 17.63
C ASN A 45 -7.61 15.75 17.74
N TYR A 46 -7.08 14.53 18.00
CA TYR A 46 -7.85 13.30 17.85
C TYR A 46 -7.47 12.23 18.86
N ASP A 47 -8.46 11.35 19.15
CA ASP A 47 -8.23 10.17 19.97
C ASP A 47 -7.19 9.26 19.31
N PHE A 48 -6.07 9.09 19.97
CA PHE A 48 -4.92 8.32 19.49
C PHE A 48 -5.31 6.91 19.02
N PHE A 49 -6.15 6.21 19.79
CA PHE A 49 -6.57 4.84 19.45
C PHE A 49 -7.40 4.77 18.18
N ILE A 50 -8.28 5.73 17.93
CA ILE A 50 -9.12 5.79 16.73
C ILE A 50 -8.23 5.95 15.48
N ASN A 51 -7.28 6.88 15.53
CA ASN A 51 -6.35 7.14 14.43
C ASN A 51 -5.42 5.96 14.19
N LEU A 52 -4.88 5.35 15.24
CA LEU A 52 -4.03 4.17 15.13
C LEU A 52 -4.80 2.99 14.50
N PHE A 53 -6.05 2.81 14.91
CA PHE A 53 -6.92 1.78 14.31
C PHE A 53 -7.17 2.05 12.83
N ALA A 54 -7.45 3.30 12.45
CA ALA A 54 -7.67 3.70 11.05
C ALA A 54 -6.43 3.46 10.18
N ILE A 55 -5.23 3.79 10.68
CA ILE A 55 -3.97 3.52 9.99
C ILE A 55 -3.76 2.01 9.78
N ILE A 56 -3.88 1.22 10.83
CA ILE A 56 -3.69 -0.23 10.75
C ILE A 56 -4.72 -0.85 9.82
N SER A 57 -5.99 -0.44 9.91
CA SER A 57 -7.08 -0.90 9.04
C SER A 57 -6.81 -0.58 7.56
N SER A 58 -6.31 0.63 7.26
CA SER A 58 -5.94 1.02 5.90
C SER A 58 -4.73 0.24 5.39
N MET A 59 -3.68 0.08 6.19
CA MET A 59 -2.47 -0.67 5.80
C MET A 59 -2.74 -2.16 5.60
N THR A 60 -3.71 -2.72 6.32
CA THR A 60 -4.08 -4.14 6.19
C THR A 60 -5.15 -4.40 5.13
N ASN A 61 -5.65 -3.36 4.48
CA ASN A 61 -6.74 -3.40 3.50
C ASN A 61 -8.05 -3.99 4.05
N ILE A 62 -8.29 -3.90 5.35
CA ILE A 62 -9.54 -4.33 5.97
C ILE A 62 -10.64 -3.28 5.71
N GLY A 63 -10.32 -2.00 5.89
CA GLY A 63 -11.22 -0.89 5.59
C GLY A 63 -12.24 -0.56 6.69
N PHE A 64 -12.14 -1.11 7.89
CA PHE A 64 -13.04 -0.74 8.99
C PHE A 64 -12.66 0.58 9.66
N SER A 65 -13.69 1.34 10.07
CA SER A 65 -13.54 2.56 10.87
C SER A 65 -14.35 2.49 12.16
N LEU A 66 -13.83 3.08 13.22
CA LEU A 66 -14.51 3.25 14.50
C LEU A 66 -15.32 4.56 14.55
N SER A 67 -14.95 5.52 13.73
CA SER A 67 -15.61 6.83 13.62
C SER A 67 -15.52 7.32 12.18
N PRO A 68 -16.37 8.27 11.77
CA PRO A 68 -16.23 8.92 10.49
C PRO A 68 -14.84 9.53 10.35
N GLY A 69 -14.22 9.29 9.20
CA GLY A 69 -12.89 9.80 8.88
C GLY A 69 -12.91 11.30 8.68
N GLN A 70 -11.76 11.92 8.88
CA GLN A 70 -11.60 13.32 8.54
C GLN A 70 -11.37 13.48 7.05
N GLU A 71 -12.09 14.37 6.42
CA GLU A 71 -11.96 14.66 4.99
C GLU A 71 -10.52 14.93 4.57
N ASN A 72 -9.76 15.64 5.38
CA ASN A 72 -8.36 15.99 5.11
C ASN A 72 -7.42 14.77 5.11
N LEU A 73 -7.76 13.69 5.83
CA LEU A 73 -6.92 12.49 5.95
C LEU A 73 -7.30 11.38 4.96
N ASN A 74 -8.47 11.47 4.33
CA ASN A 74 -8.99 10.45 3.42
C ASN A 74 -7.96 10.05 2.34
N PHE A 75 -7.26 11.04 1.77
CA PHE A 75 -6.25 10.79 0.74
C PHE A 75 -5.04 10.03 1.27
N ILE A 76 -4.61 10.31 2.50
CA ILE A 76 -3.49 9.63 3.13
C ILE A 76 -3.84 8.17 3.39
N TYR A 77 -5.05 7.89 3.90
CA TYR A 77 -5.53 6.52 4.10
C TYR A 77 -5.61 5.76 2.78
N LEU A 78 -6.04 6.38 1.66
CA LEU A 78 -6.03 5.76 0.34
C LEU A 78 -4.61 5.40 -0.13
N ILE A 79 -3.61 6.26 0.12
CA ILE A 79 -2.21 5.94 -0.18
C ILE A 79 -1.74 4.73 0.63
N LEU A 80 -2.11 4.65 1.92
CA LEU A 80 -1.76 3.51 2.76
C LEU A 80 -2.39 2.20 2.26
N VAL A 81 -3.63 2.26 1.73
CA VAL A 81 -4.31 1.12 1.10
C VAL A 81 -3.55 0.61 -0.13
N ILE A 82 -2.99 1.51 -0.95
CA ILE A 82 -2.24 1.14 -2.17
C ILE A 82 -0.97 0.35 -1.80
N ILE A 83 -0.33 0.68 -0.69
CA ILE A 83 0.90 0.02 -0.24
C ILE A 83 0.54 -1.27 0.48
N GLY A 84 0.56 -2.38 -0.24
CA GLY A 84 0.23 -3.70 0.30
C GLY A 84 1.28 -4.30 1.22
N GLY A 85 0.92 -5.40 1.86
CA GLY A 85 1.77 -6.15 2.77
C GLY A 85 2.87 -6.99 2.12
N SER A 86 3.32 -8.02 2.85
CA SER A 86 4.37 -8.94 2.41
C SER A 86 3.92 -9.88 1.30
N PHE A 87 4.87 -10.62 0.73
CA PHE A 87 4.63 -11.53 -0.38
C PHE A 87 3.61 -12.64 -0.07
N PHE A 88 3.58 -13.12 1.15
CA PHE A 88 2.68 -14.18 1.61
C PHE A 88 1.59 -13.68 2.55
N SER A 89 1.27 -12.38 2.49
CA SER A 89 0.16 -11.83 3.26
C SER A 89 -1.15 -11.92 2.47
N THR A 90 -2.26 -11.91 3.17
CA THR A 90 -3.60 -11.85 2.58
C THR A 90 -4.01 -10.45 2.15
N SER A 91 -3.21 -9.42 2.52
CA SER A 91 -3.49 -8.05 2.09
C SER A 91 -3.21 -7.90 0.59
N SER A 92 -4.13 -7.30 -0.12
CA SER A 92 -3.97 -6.94 -1.53
C SER A 92 -3.05 -5.71 -1.67
N GLY A 93 -2.82 -5.25 -2.88
CA GLY A 93 -2.08 -4.04 -3.17
C GLY A 93 -0.68 -4.24 -3.76
N LEU A 94 -0.03 -3.12 -4.02
CA LEU A 94 1.35 -3.11 -4.48
C LEU A 94 2.26 -3.50 -3.31
N ARG A 95 2.91 -4.65 -3.42
CA ARG A 95 3.79 -5.17 -2.35
C ARG A 95 4.85 -4.15 -1.98
N PHE A 96 4.98 -3.90 -0.68
CA PHE A 96 5.93 -2.94 -0.13
C PHE A 96 7.35 -3.15 -0.66
N ILE A 97 7.83 -4.41 -0.74
CA ILE A 97 9.18 -4.71 -1.19
C ILE A 97 9.45 -4.25 -2.63
N LYS A 98 8.44 -4.28 -3.53
CA LYS A 98 8.57 -3.81 -4.91
C LYS A 98 8.74 -2.30 -4.96
N ILE A 99 7.92 -1.57 -4.20
CA ILE A 99 7.99 -0.11 -4.11
C ILE A 99 9.33 0.31 -3.49
N TYR A 100 9.70 -0.32 -2.40
CA TYR A 100 10.95 -0.04 -1.69
C TYR A 100 12.19 -0.31 -2.55
N SER A 101 12.24 -1.44 -3.26
CA SER A 101 13.37 -1.78 -4.13
C SER A 101 13.51 -0.83 -5.30
N LEU A 102 12.40 -0.41 -5.93
CA LEU A 102 12.43 0.61 -6.99
C LEU A 102 12.90 1.95 -6.47
N PHE A 103 12.38 2.40 -5.35
CA PHE A 103 12.78 3.67 -4.75
C PHE A 103 14.28 3.68 -4.42
N LYS A 104 14.77 2.61 -3.79
CA LYS A 104 16.19 2.47 -3.49
C LYS A 104 17.07 2.41 -4.74
N PHE A 105 16.63 1.69 -5.77
CA PHE A 105 17.35 1.63 -7.04
C PHE A 105 17.42 3.01 -7.69
N SER A 106 16.31 3.75 -7.74
CA SER A 106 16.27 5.12 -8.27
C SER A 106 17.19 6.06 -7.51
N LEU A 107 17.17 6.01 -6.18
CA LEU A 107 18.09 6.78 -5.35
C LEU A 107 19.55 6.43 -5.63
N ASN A 108 19.89 5.15 -5.75
CA ASN A 108 21.22 4.72 -6.06
C ASN A 108 21.68 5.22 -7.45
N GLN A 109 20.78 5.22 -8.45
CA GLN A 109 21.07 5.79 -9.75
C GLN A 109 21.36 7.29 -9.67
N ILE A 110 20.52 8.06 -8.98
CA ILE A 110 20.74 9.52 -8.79
C ILE A 110 22.08 9.77 -8.09
N LEU A 111 22.37 9.03 -7.04
CA LEU A 111 23.63 9.15 -6.30
C LEU A 111 24.84 8.71 -7.13
N SER A 112 24.67 7.82 -8.10
CA SER A 112 25.75 7.37 -8.98
C SER A 112 26.29 8.47 -9.89
N PHE A 113 25.48 9.49 -10.19
CA PHE A 113 25.96 10.66 -10.93
C PHE A 113 26.99 11.49 -10.14
N SER A 114 26.92 11.44 -8.81
CA SER A 114 27.79 12.24 -7.91
C SER A 114 28.98 11.46 -7.34
N ARG A 115 29.05 10.12 -7.54
CA ARG A 115 30.07 9.26 -6.92
C ARG A 115 30.73 8.31 -7.94
N PRO A 116 32.02 7.95 -7.77
CA PRO A 116 32.70 7.03 -8.67
C PRO A 116 32.06 5.63 -8.64
N LYS A 117 31.97 4.98 -9.81
CA LYS A 117 31.23 3.74 -10.09
C LYS A 117 31.54 2.54 -9.17
N ASN A 118 32.70 2.52 -8.51
CA ASN A 118 33.17 1.37 -7.72
C ASN A 118 32.61 1.31 -6.27
N VAL A 119 31.81 2.30 -5.84
CA VAL A 119 31.32 2.41 -4.46
C VAL A 119 29.88 1.95 -4.28
N PHE A 120 29.15 1.68 -5.37
CA PHE A 120 27.73 1.32 -5.29
C PHE A 120 27.54 -0.20 -5.18
N MET A 121 27.11 -0.64 -4.00
CA MET A 121 26.52 -1.96 -3.84
C MET A 121 25.01 -1.87 -4.02
N ASN A 122 24.49 -2.46 -5.09
CA ASN A 122 23.06 -2.63 -5.31
C ASN A 122 22.47 -3.70 -4.36
N LYS A 123 22.60 -3.46 -3.05
CA LYS A 123 22.09 -4.37 -2.02
C LYS A 123 20.93 -3.71 -1.26
N LEU A 124 19.91 -4.49 -0.97
CA LEU A 124 18.90 -4.10 0.02
C LEU A 124 19.56 -3.95 1.40
N ILE A 125 19.09 -2.98 2.20
CA ILE A 125 19.54 -2.82 3.59
C ILE A 125 19.17 -4.13 4.31
N PHE A 126 20.09 -4.67 5.10
CA PHE A 126 19.97 -5.93 5.83
C PHE A 126 19.86 -7.22 4.98
N THR A 127 20.01 -7.19 3.64
CA THR A 127 20.01 -8.39 2.83
C THR A 127 21.32 -8.57 2.07
N LYS A 128 21.65 -9.83 1.77
CA LYS A 128 22.77 -10.17 0.85
C LYS A 128 22.31 -10.22 -0.62
N ILE A 129 21.05 -9.93 -0.89
CA ILE A 129 20.45 -10.04 -2.22
C ILE A 129 20.87 -8.83 -3.05
N ASN A 130 21.54 -9.09 -4.17
CA ASN A 130 21.84 -8.08 -5.18
C ASN A 130 20.59 -7.89 -6.06
N PHE A 131 20.28 -6.66 -6.42
CA PHE A 131 19.24 -6.41 -7.42
C PHE A 131 19.69 -6.87 -8.80
N ASN A 132 18.92 -7.74 -9.40
CA ASN A 132 19.01 -8.03 -10.82
C ASN A 132 18.17 -6.97 -11.58
N LEU A 133 18.72 -6.45 -12.68
CA LEU A 133 18.00 -5.47 -13.52
C LEU A 133 16.65 -6.03 -14.03
N ASP A 134 16.61 -7.33 -14.33
CA ASP A 134 15.39 -8.00 -14.78
C ASP A 134 14.29 -8.01 -13.72
N GLU A 135 14.63 -8.13 -12.45
CA GLU A 135 13.65 -8.06 -11.34
C GLU A 135 13.12 -6.63 -11.16
N ILE A 136 13.99 -5.64 -11.29
CA ILE A 136 13.61 -4.23 -11.22
C ILE A 136 12.67 -3.87 -12.36
N ASN A 137 12.95 -4.33 -13.59
CA ASN A 137 12.06 -4.11 -14.72
C ASN A 137 10.69 -4.75 -14.52
N LYS A 138 10.62 -5.96 -13.93
CA LYS A 138 9.36 -6.61 -13.58
C LYS A 138 8.58 -5.82 -12.51
N TYR A 139 9.26 -5.24 -11.52
CA TYR A 139 8.61 -4.41 -10.49
C TYR A 139 8.06 -3.12 -11.10
N PHE A 140 8.82 -2.47 -11.96
CA PHE A 140 8.38 -1.28 -12.69
C PHE A 140 7.16 -1.57 -13.56
N LEU A 141 7.18 -2.65 -14.33
CA LEU A 141 6.04 -3.11 -15.13
C LEU A 141 4.79 -3.35 -14.27
N THR A 142 4.94 -3.95 -13.08
CA THR A 142 3.82 -4.18 -12.16
C THR A 142 3.16 -2.86 -11.74
N ILE A 143 3.95 -1.82 -11.45
CA ILE A 143 3.41 -0.51 -11.07
C ILE A 143 2.72 0.16 -12.25
N ILE A 144 3.29 0.07 -13.46
CA ILE A 144 2.65 0.62 -14.66
C ILE A 144 1.30 -0.04 -14.92
N ILE A 145 1.24 -1.37 -14.87
CA ILE A 145 -0.01 -2.12 -15.06
C ILE A 145 -1.06 -1.70 -14.02
N PHE A 146 -0.64 -1.54 -12.76
CA PHE A 146 -1.54 -1.08 -11.71
C PHE A 146 -2.10 0.33 -12.00
N ILE A 147 -1.26 1.28 -12.40
CA ILE A 147 -1.70 2.64 -12.74
C ILE A 147 -2.65 2.61 -13.94
N LEU A 148 -2.34 1.82 -14.98
CA LEU A 148 -3.20 1.67 -16.15
C LEU A 148 -4.57 1.06 -15.77
N SER A 149 -4.59 0.01 -14.97
CA SER A 149 -5.86 -0.61 -14.51
C SER A 149 -6.69 0.37 -13.67
N LEU A 150 -6.05 1.16 -12.82
CA LEU A 150 -6.70 2.19 -12.04
C LEU A 150 -7.32 3.27 -12.94
N LEU A 151 -6.59 3.77 -13.95
CA LEU A 151 -7.10 4.77 -14.88
C LEU A 151 -8.26 4.23 -15.71
N ILE A 152 -8.18 2.99 -16.20
CA ILE A 152 -9.26 2.36 -16.97
C ILE A 152 -10.50 2.22 -16.09
N LEU A 153 -10.40 1.69 -14.89
CA LEU A 153 -11.54 1.51 -13.99
C LEU A 153 -12.16 2.84 -13.59
N THR A 154 -11.32 3.85 -13.27
CA THR A 154 -11.80 5.20 -12.95
C THR A 154 -12.56 5.83 -14.13
N SER A 155 -12.04 5.69 -15.36
CA SER A 155 -12.70 6.23 -16.54
C SER A 155 -14.04 5.54 -16.82
N LEU A 156 -14.12 4.22 -16.69
CA LEU A 156 -15.38 3.47 -16.85
C LEU A 156 -16.44 3.88 -15.82
N LEU A 157 -16.03 4.05 -14.55
CA LEU A 157 -16.94 4.52 -13.51
C LEU A 157 -17.37 5.97 -13.70
N SER A 158 -16.48 6.84 -14.19
CA SER A 158 -16.83 8.22 -14.52
C SER A 158 -17.79 8.32 -15.71
N LEU A 159 -17.65 7.45 -16.73
CA LEU A 159 -18.58 7.35 -17.84
C LEU A 159 -19.99 6.91 -17.41
N SER A 160 -20.12 6.20 -16.30
CA SER A 160 -21.42 5.84 -15.72
C SER A 160 -22.11 6.99 -14.96
N GLY A 161 -21.57 8.23 -15.03
CA GLY A 161 -22.15 9.42 -14.42
C GLY A 161 -21.71 9.69 -12.98
N MET A 162 -20.72 8.95 -12.46
CA MET A 162 -20.16 9.20 -11.13
C MET A 162 -19.18 10.39 -11.17
N ILE A 163 -19.15 11.16 -10.07
CA ILE A 163 -18.16 12.22 -9.88
C ILE A 163 -16.74 11.60 -9.91
N PHE A 164 -15.83 12.20 -10.66
CA PHE A 164 -14.45 11.68 -10.85
C PHE A 164 -13.74 11.34 -9.55
N VAL A 165 -13.87 12.19 -8.52
CA VAL A 165 -13.22 11.95 -7.21
C VAL A 165 -13.73 10.66 -6.55
N ASN A 166 -15.04 10.43 -6.58
CA ASN A 166 -15.66 9.22 -6.03
C ASN A 166 -15.32 7.99 -6.87
N SER A 167 -15.31 8.12 -8.21
CA SER A 167 -14.87 7.07 -9.14
C SER A 167 -13.43 6.66 -8.87
N PHE A 168 -12.54 7.61 -8.63
CA PHE A 168 -11.13 7.36 -8.33
C PHE A 168 -10.94 6.64 -6.98
N LYS A 169 -11.61 7.12 -5.93
CA LYS A 169 -11.58 6.49 -4.60
C LYS A 169 -12.10 5.05 -4.68
N LEU A 170 -13.24 4.86 -5.33
CA LEU A 170 -13.86 3.54 -5.48
C LEU A 170 -12.98 2.59 -6.31
N SER A 171 -12.34 3.07 -7.36
CA SER A 171 -11.40 2.29 -8.17
C SER A 171 -10.21 1.78 -7.36
N ILE A 172 -9.66 2.62 -6.47
CA ILE A 172 -8.59 2.18 -5.56
C ILE A 172 -9.09 1.09 -4.62
N LEU A 173 -10.24 1.30 -3.96
CA LEU A 173 -10.77 0.35 -3.00
C LEU A 173 -11.11 -1.00 -3.64
N THR A 174 -11.67 -1.00 -4.85
CA THR A 174 -11.97 -2.24 -5.59
C THR A 174 -10.72 -2.98 -6.03
N LEU A 175 -9.74 -2.29 -6.63
CA LEU A 175 -8.46 -2.91 -7.02
C LEU A 175 -7.69 -3.45 -5.82
N MET A 176 -7.83 -2.81 -4.66
CA MET A 176 -7.18 -3.25 -3.42
C MET A 176 -8.02 -4.22 -2.60
N ASN A 177 -9.22 -4.56 -3.08
CA ASN A 177 -10.16 -5.45 -2.39
C ASN A 177 -10.43 -5.02 -0.94
N THR A 178 -10.55 -3.71 -0.72
CA THR A 178 -10.74 -3.08 0.59
C THR A 178 -12.21 -2.75 0.79
N VAL A 179 -12.73 -2.98 1.98
CA VAL A 179 -14.12 -2.60 2.31
C VAL A 179 -14.24 -1.07 2.30
N ASN A 180 -15.32 -0.57 1.69
CA ASN A 180 -15.63 0.85 1.76
C ASN A 180 -16.05 1.24 3.18
N SER A 181 -15.46 2.30 3.70
CA SER A 181 -15.81 2.86 5.00
C SER A 181 -15.73 4.38 4.97
N SER A 182 -16.29 5.00 6.00
CA SER A 182 -16.29 6.44 6.20
C SER A 182 -14.91 7.08 6.18
N ILE A 183 -13.85 6.34 6.52
CA ILE A 183 -12.46 6.81 6.49
C ILE A 183 -12.03 7.33 5.12
N TYR A 184 -12.56 6.75 4.03
CA TYR A 184 -12.18 7.12 2.66
C TYR A 184 -13.06 8.25 2.09
N GLY A 185 -14.04 8.72 2.86
CA GLY A 185 -14.94 9.80 2.45
C GLY A 185 -15.90 9.40 1.32
N LEU A 186 -16.40 8.16 1.39
CA LEU A 186 -17.43 7.61 0.50
C LEU A 186 -18.70 7.23 1.29
N GLU A 187 -18.96 7.93 2.42
CA GLU A 187 -20.06 7.62 3.34
C GLU A 187 -21.44 7.71 2.68
N GLU A 188 -21.64 8.71 1.82
CA GLU A 188 -22.90 8.98 1.12
C GLU A 188 -23.07 8.09 -0.12
N PHE A 189 -22.15 7.15 -0.33
CA PHE A 189 -22.14 6.34 -1.54
C PHE A 189 -23.09 5.16 -1.42
N ASP A 190 -24.27 5.31 -2.02
CA ASP A 190 -25.29 4.27 -2.06
C ASP A 190 -25.08 3.32 -3.26
N PHE A 191 -24.57 2.11 -2.96
CA PHE A 191 -24.36 1.07 -3.96
C PHE A 191 -25.66 0.60 -4.64
N TYR A 192 -26.81 0.77 -3.99
CA TYR A 192 -28.11 0.37 -4.58
C TYR A 192 -28.47 1.23 -5.77
N ASN A 193 -28.18 2.52 -5.70
CA ASN A 193 -28.52 3.50 -6.75
C ASN A 193 -27.53 3.56 -7.91
N LEU A 194 -26.47 2.74 -7.87
CA LEU A 194 -25.54 2.63 -8.99
C LEU A 194 -26.21 2.09 -10.23
N GLN A 195 -25.84 2.67 -11.38
CA GLN A 195 -26.21 2.13 -12.68
C GLN A 195 -25.72 0.70 -12.85
N LEU A 196 -26.48 -0.14 -13.56
CA LEU A 196 -26.10 -1.53 -13.83
C LEU A 196 -24.70 -1.65 -14.45
N PHE A 197 -24.33 -0.73 -15.32
CA PHE A 197 -23.01 -0.70 -15.95
C PHE A 197 -21.89 -0.57 -14.92
N SER A 198 -22.00 0.36 -13.97
CA SER A 198 -20.99 0.52 -12.90
C SER A 198 -20.91 -0.72 -11.99
N LYS A 199 -22.03 -1.36 -11.69
CA LYS A 199 -22.03 -2.62 -10.92
C LYS A 199 -21.25 -3.72 -11.64
N TYR A 200 -21.41 -3.87 -12.96
CA TYR A 200 -20.62 -4.83 -13.74
C TYR A 200 -19.14 -4.47 -13.75
N CYS A 201 -18.78 -3.19 -13.92
CA CYS A 201 -17.38 -2.74 -13.88
C CYS A 201 -16.67 -3.02 -12.54
N LEU A 202 -17.42 -3.06 -11.43
CA LEU A 202 -16.87 -3.35 -10.10
C LEU A 202 -16.70 -4.85 -9.82
N ILE A 203 -17.39 -5.73 -10.58
CA ILE A 203 -17.30 -7.19 -10.42
C ILE A 203 -16.15 -7.77 -11.24
N PHE A 204 -15.82 -7.17 -12.40
CA PHE A 204 -14.72 -7.58 -13.28
C PHE A 204 -13.42 -6.90 -12.95
#